data_c9b25ee4026f18080b48789677aaca90
#
_entry.id   c9b25ee4026f18080b48789677aaca90
#
_cell.length_a   1.000
_cell.length_b   1.000
_cell.length_c   1.000
_cell.angle_alpha   90.00
_cell.angle_beta   90.00
_cell.angle_gamma   90.00
#
_symmetry.space_group_name_H-M   'P 1'
#
loop_
_entity.id
_entity.type
_entity.pdbx_description
1 polymer ?
#
loop_
_entity_poly.entity_id
_entity_poly.type
_entity_poly.pdbx_seq_one_letter_code
_entity_poly.pdbx_strand_id
1 'polypeptide(L)'
;MGKLNPNKYFLYKNRFIIGYILLAASFLTLILFVPKIALTGLSSGEVSSIVTSQNLNLRTIFDGNLVDLPYHLLQKIIFKLFGITIYTAILPSIIIGGLLGFFLILLLNRWFRNNTAIIASIITVLSSSFLFLVSNGTPLIMIVFWPTLLLWLGSKVQGKEHPAPIWSFIFAIALFLS
;
A
#
# COMPACT_ATOMS: atom_id res chain seq x y z
N MET A 1 -21.90 -24.49 34.78
CA MET A 1 -21.12 -24.23 33.59
C MET A 1 -20.20 -23.03 33.84
N GLY A 2 -18.90 -23.25 34.08
CA GLY A 2 -17.95 -22.19 34.33
C GLY A 2 -17.75 -21.35 33.07
N LYS A 3 -17.96 -20.02 33.14
CA LYS A 3 -17.67 -19.11 32.04
C LYS A 3 -16.17 -19.20 31.72
N LEU A 4 -15.84 -19.78 30.56
CA LEU A 4 -14.48 -19.80 30.03
C LEU A 4 -14.00 -18.35 29.93
N ASN A 5 -12.98 -17.97 30.71
CA ASN A 5 -12.41 -16.66 30.67
C ASN A 5 -11.45 -16.57 29.47
N PRO A 6 -11.85 -15.92 28.35
CA PRO A 6 -11.09 -15.95 27.10
C PRO A 6 -9.71 -15.30 27.23
N ASN A 7 -9.52 -14.42 28.24
CA ASN A 7 -8.22 -13.76 28.51
C ASN A 7 -7.14 -14.72 29.01
N LYS A 8 -7.46 -15.96 29.34
CA LYS A 8 -6.50 -16.98 29.78
C LYS A 8 -5.72 -17.61 28.62
N TYR A 9 -6.19 -17.47 27.41
CA TYR A 9 -5.55 -18.04 26.22
C TYR A 9 -4.55 -17.03 25.61
N PHE A 10 -3.32 -17.45 25.42
CA PHE A 10 -2.23 -16.65 24.83
C PHE A 10 -2.62 -16.02 23.48
N LEU A 11 -3.30 -16.78 22.62
CA LEU A 11 -3.78 -16.32 21.31
C LEU A 11 -4.81 -15.19 21.43
N TYR A 12 -5.70 -15.24 22.41
CA TYR A 12 -6.72 -14.20 22.59
C TYR A 12 -6.15 -12.93 23.19
N LYS A 13 -5.19 -13.05 24.11
CA LYS A 13 -4.50 -11.91 24.73
C LYS A 13 -3.66 -11.14 23.72
N ASN A 14 -2.99 -11.85 22.81
CA ASN A 14 -2.04 -11.27 21.85
C ASN A 14 -2.62 -11.19 20.41
N ARG A 15 -3.92 -11.30 20.23
CA ARG A 15 -4.58 -11.34 18.91
C ARG A 15 -4.21 -10.20 17.97
N PHE A 16 -3.95 -9.01 18.49
CA PHE A 16 -3.54 -7.85 17.68
C PHE A 16 -2.12 -8.03 17.13
N ILE A 17 -1.19 -8.42 17.99
CA ILE A 17 0.20 -8.68 17.61
C ILE A 17 0.24 -9.80 16.57
N ILE A 18 -0.52 -10.87 16.80
CA ILE A 18 -0.61 -12.00 15.86
C ILE A 18 -1.19 -11.55 14.52
N GLY A 19 -2.23 -10.70 14.51
CA GLY A 19 -2.80 -10.14 13.29
C GLY A 19 -1.78 -9.33 12.47
N TYR A 20 -1.00 -8.48 13.12
CA TYR A 20 0.07 -7.72 12.46
C TYR A 20 1.20 -8.62 11.97
N ILE A 21 1.58 -9.66 12.74
CA ILE A 21 2.59 -10.64 12.31
C ILE A 21 2.09 -11.41 11.08
N LEU A 22 0.84 -11.87 11.06
CA LEU A 22 0.25 -12.55 9.91
C LEU A 22 0.21 -11.65 8.67
N LEU A 23 -0.11 -10.39 8.85
CA LEU A 23 -0.09 -9.43 7.75
C LEU A 23 1.33 -9.18 7.24
N ALA A 24 2.30 -9.00 8.12
CA ALA A 24 3.70 -8.87 7.75
C ALA A 24 4.21 -10.14 7.06
N ALA A 25 3.83 -11.33 7.54
CA ALA A 25 4.17 -12.60 6.91
C ALA A 25 3.53 -12.74 5.52
N SER A 26 2.26 -12.33 5.33
CA SER A 26 1.62 -12.34 4.02
C SER A 26 2.32 -11.38 3.05
N PHE A 27 2.77 -10.23 3.52
CA PHE A 27 3.59 -9.32 2.72
C PHE A 27 4.95 -9.90 2.36
N LEU A 28 5.60 -10.56 3.31
CA LEU A 28 6.90 -11.20 3.07
C LEU A 28 6.78 -12.34 2.04
N THR A 29 5.70 -13.12 2.11
CA THR A 29 5.42 -14.15 1.08
C THR A 29 5.17 -13.51 -0.28
N LEU A 30 4.46 -12.38 -0.36
CA LEU A 30 4.29 -11.64 -1.60
C LEU A 30 5.63 -11.19 -2.19
N ILE A 31 6.50 -10.58 -1.39
CA ILE A 31 7.83 -10.14 -1.83
C ILE A 31 8.65 -11.31 -2.40
N LEU A 32 8.53 -12.50 -1.82
CA LEU A 32 9.29 -13.68 -2.25
C LEU A 32 8.69 -14.38 -3.49
N PHE A 33 7.37 -14.37 -3.66
CA PHE A 33 6.67 -15.11 -4.71
C PHE A 33 6.36 -14.29 -5.95
N VAL A 34 6.04 -13.00 -5.81
CA VAL A 34 5.71 -12.12 -6.94
C VAL A 34 6.80 -12.11 -8.02
N PRO A 35 8.10 -11.99 -7.68
CA PRO A 35 9.14 -12.02 -8.70
C PRO A 35 9.24 -13.34 -9.46
N LYS A 36 8.83 -14.46 -8.86
CA LYS A 36 8.83 -15.77 -9.53
C LYS A 36 7.68 -15.93 -10.52
N ILE A 37 6.58 -15.25 -10.29
CA ILE A 37 5.41 -15.24 -11.20
C ILE A 37 5.69 -14.34 -12.41
N ALA A 38 6.47 -13.27 -12.23
CA ALA A 38 6.85 -12.31 -13.28
C ALA A 38 7.90 -12.84 -14.30
N LEU A 39 8.22 -14.12 -14.27
CA LEU A 39 9.23 -14.73 -15.15
C LEU A 39 8.88 -14.71 -16.65
N THR A 40 7.68 -14.28 -17.03
CA THR A 40 7.21 -14.21 -18.43
C THR A 40 7.70 -12.99 -19.20
N GLY A 41 8.55 -12.15 -18.61
CA GLY A 41 9.03 -10.90 -19.21
C GLY A 41 8.20 -9.67 -18.81
N LEU A 42 8.72 -8.48 -19.13
CA LEU A 42 8.05 -7.22 -18.86
C LEU A 42 6.95 -6.96 -19.89
N SER A 43 5.78 -6.55 -19.44
CA SER A 43 4.70 -6.08 -20.28
C SER A 43 5.03 -4.72 -20.92
N SER A 44 4.34 -4.36 -22.02
CA SER A 44 4.52 -3.04 -22.66
C SER A 44 4.26 -1.87 -21.68
N GLY A 45 3.29 -2.03 -20.78
CA GLY A 45 3.00 -1.05 -19.74
C GLY A 45 4.12 -0.91 -18.72
N GLU A 46 4.78 -1.99 -18.33
CA GLU A 46 5.93 -1.96 -17.41
C GLU A 46 7.14 -1.32 -18.06
N VAL A 47 7.41 -1.64 -19.33
CA VAL A 47 8.48 -0.99 -20.10
C VAL A 47 8.23 0.51 -20.20
N SER A 48 7.02 0.95 -20.53
CA SER A 48 6.69 2.38 -20.58
C SER A 48 6.85 3.06 -19.23
N SER A 49 6.45 2.41 -18.13
CA SER A 49 6.64 2.91 -16.76
C SER A 49 8.12 3.08 -16.41
N ILE A 50 8.98 2.12 -16.78
CA ILE A 50 10.42 2.19 -16.57
C ILE A 50 11.02 3.38 -17.33
N VAL A 51 10.67 3.53 -18.62
CA VAL A 51 11.17 4.63 -19.47
C VAL A 51 10.74 5.99 -18.91
N THR A 52 9.47 6.11 -18.50
CA THR A 52 8.94 7.33 -17.88
C THR A 52 9.71 7.68 -16.61
N SER A 53 9.97 6.69 -15.74
CA SER A 53 10.69 6.90 -14.48
C SER A 53 12.16 7.30 -14.70
N GLN A 54 12.82 6.77 -15.72
CA GLN A 54 14.18 7.15 -16.07
C GLN A 54 14.27 8.58 -16.60
N ASN A 55 13.35 8.94 -17.49
CA ASN A 55 13.33 10.25 -18.14
C ASN A 55 12.68 11.35 -17.28
N LEU A 56 12.29 11.02 -16.04
CA LEU A 56 11.68 11.98 -15.13
C LEU A 56 12.66 13.09 -14.79
N ASN A 57 12.42 14.31 -15.28
CA ASN A 57 13.15 15.53 -14.99
C ASN A 57 12.22 16.56 -14.37
N LEU A 58 12.76 17.57 -13.69
CA LEU A 58 11.97 18.65 -13.08
C LEU A 58 11.02 19.34 -14.07
N ARG A 59 11.36 19.37 -15.36
CA ARG A 59 10.48 19.94 -16.41
C ARG A 59 9.33 19.02 -16.78
N THR A 60 9.54 17.70 -16.80
CA THR A 60 8.51 16.71 -17.16
C THR A 60 7.57 16.37 -16.01
N ILE A 61 7.90 16.77 -14.77
CA ILE A 61 7.04 16.57 -13.61
C ILE A 61 5.70 17.30 -13.77
N PHE A 62 5.72 18.51 -14.34
CA PHE A 62 4.49 19.31 -14.49
C PHE A 62 3.72 19.02 -15.78
N ASP A 63 4.35 18.32 -16.75
CA ASP A 63 3.70 17.93 -18.01
C ASP A 63 3.04 16.54 -17.94
N GLY A 64 3.31 15.77 -16.88
CA GLY A 64 2.81 14.40 -16.68
C GLY A 64 1.63 14.30 -15.72
N ASN A 65 1.11 13.08 -15.57
CA ASN A 65 0.08 12.77 -14.57
C ASN A 65 0.67 12.87 -13.15
N LEU A 66 0.24 13.87 -12.39
CA LEU A 66 0.67 14.07 -10.99
C LEU A 66 0.31 12.89 -10.09
N VAL A 67 -0.78 12.18 -10.41
CA VAL A 67 -1.25 10.99 -9.67
C VAL A 67 -0.19 9.88 -9.60
N ASP A 68 0.54 9.67 -10.70
CA ASP A 68 1.53 8.61 -10.82
C ASP A 68 2.94 9.07 -10.40
N LEU A 69 3.10 10.36 -10.15
CA LEU A 69 4.39 10.97 -9.82
C LEU A 69 5.09 10.30 -8.63
N PRO A 70 4.43 10.04 -7.47
CA PRO A 70 5.09 9.40 -6.34
C PRO A 70 5.59 8.00 -6.67
N TYR A 71 4.87 7.26 -7.54
CA TYR A 71 5.29 5.94 -8.01
C TYR A 71 6.58 6.04 -8.83
N HIS A 72 6.60 6.92 -9.83
CA HIS A 72 7.75 7.10 -10.71
C HIS A 72 8.98 7.65 -9.98
N LEU A 73 8.80 8.53 -9.00
CA LEU A 73 9.88 8.99 -8.12
C LEU A 73 10.47 7.84 -7.31
N LEU A 74 9.62 7.02 -6.70
CA LEU A 74 10.05 5.86 -5.93
C LEU A 74 10.81 4.88 -6.83
N GLN A 75 10.28 4.60 -8.03
CA GLN A 75 10.90 3.73 -9.02
C GLN A 75 12.28 4.25 -9.46
N LYS A 76 12.41 5.57 -9.72
CA LYS A 76 13.68 6.20 -10.06
C LYS A 76 14.71 6.08 -8.94
N ILE A 77 14.31 6.28 -7.69
CA ILE A 77 15.20 6.11 -6.52
C ILE A 77 15.69 4.67 -6.43
N ILE A 78 14.80 3.69 -6.59
CA ILE A 78 15.14 2.27 -6.55
C ILE A 78 16.11 1.91 -7.68
N PHE A 79 15.88 2.38 -8.90
CA PHE A 79 16.77 2.14 -10.03
C PHE A 79 18.17 2.75 -9.82
N LYS A 80 18.24 3.91 -9.17
CA LYS A 80 19.52 4.54 -8.83
C LYS A 80 20.33 3.77 -7.80
N LEU A 81 19.62 3.08 -6.85
CA LEU A 81 20.28 2.35 -5.76
C LEU A 81 20.65 0.92 -6.16
N PHE A 82 19.77 0.22 -6.90
CA PHE A 82 19.88 -1.22 -7.15
C PHE A 82 20.05 -1.58 -8.64
N GLY A 83 20.06 -0.60 -9.53
CA GLY A 83 20.07 -0.84 -10.97
C GLY A 83 18.71 -1.26 -11.53
N ILE A 84 18.66 -1.48 -12.84
CA ILE A 84 17.42 -1.81 -13.56
C ILE A 84 17.38 -3.32 -13.77
N THR A 85 16.45 -3.97 -13.08
CA THR A 85 16.15 -5.39 -13.20
C THR A 85 14.64 -5.58 -13.17
N ILE A 86 14.15 -6.76 -13.55
CA ILE A 86 12.72 -7.11 -13.44
C ILE A 86 12.24 -6.94 -11.99
N TYR A 87 13.07 -7.34 -11.01
CA TYR A 87 12.76 -7.22 -9.59
C TYR A 87 12.63 -5.76 -9.13
N THR A 88 13.57 -4.91 -9.55
CA THR A 88 13.55 -3.48 -9.17
C THR A 88 12.42 -2.72 -9.86
N ALA A 89 11.94 -3.18 -11.00
CA ALA A 89 10.77 -2.61 -11.67
C ALA A 89 9.46 -2.84 -10.89
N ILE A 90 9.31 -4.02 -10.25
CA ILE A 90 8.10 -4.40 -9.49
C ILE A 90 8.17 -3.88 -8.03
N LEU A 91 9.36 -3.63 -7.50
CA LEU A 91 9.58 -3.28 -6.10
C LEU A 91 8.79 -2.04 -5.63
N PRO A 92 8.60 -0.97 -6.43
CA PRO A 92 7.72 0.15 -6.06
C PRO A 92 6.28 -0.29 -5.79
N SER A 93 5.72 -1.16 -6.64
CA SER A 93 4.36 -1.68 -6.46
C SER A 93 4.23 -2.49 -5.17
N ILE A 94 5.24 -3.27 -4.81
CA ILE A 94 5.27 -4.03 -3.55
C ILE A 94 5.31 -3.09 -2.35
N ILE A 95 6.14 -2.04 -2.38
CA ILE A 95 6.24 -1.06 -1.28
C ILE A 95 4.92 -0.31 -1.11
N ILE A 96 4.34 0.20 -2.20
CA ILE A 96 3.07 0.92 -2.16
C ILE A 96 1.94 -0.02 -1.74
N GLY A 97 1.94 -1.28 -2.20
CA GLY A 97 1.01 -2.31 -1.74
C GLY A 97 1.11 -2.56 -0.24
N GLY A 98 2.33 -2.54 0.33
CA GLY A 98 2.56 -2.61 1.78
C GLY A 98 1.93 -1.46 2.53
N LEU A 99 2.16 -0.25 2.05
CA LEU A 99 1.55 0.95 2.60
C LEU A 99 0.03 0.93 2.47
N LEU A 100 -0.49 0.49 1.33
CA LEU A 100 -1.93 0.32 1.11
C LEU A 100 -2.55 -0.64 2.11
N GLY A 101 -1.96 -1.82 2.33
CA GLY A 101 -2.42 -2.77 3.34
C GLY A 101 -2.41 -2.17 4.74
N PHE A 102 -1.37 -1.41 5.09
CA PHE A 102 -1.28 -0.72 6.37
C PHE A 102 -2.37 0.34 6.54
N PHE A 103 -2.58 1.22 5.55
CA PHE A 103 -3.63 2.24 5.61
C PHE A 103 -5.02 1.63 5.58
N LEU A 104 -5.21 0.50 4.91
CA LEU A 104 -6.47 -0.23 4.92
C LEU A 104 -6.84 -0.72 6.33
N ILE A 105 -5.87 -1.27 7.08
CA ILE A 105 -6.11 -1.65 8.48
C ILE A 105 -6.50 -0.44 9.31
N LEU A 106 -5.76 0.67 9.18
CA LEU A 106 -6.03 1.88 9.93
C LEU A 106 -7.42 2.46 9.62
N LEU A 107 -7.84 2.40 8.35
CA LEU A 107 -9.16 2.83 7.91
C LEU A 107 -10.25 1.93 8.47
N LEU A 108 -10.11 0.62 8.33
CA LEU A 108 -11.10 -0.36 8.80
C LEU A 108 -11.22 -0.37 10.32
N ASN A 109 -10.11 -0.18 11.06
CA ASN A 109 -10.13 -0.05 12.52
C ASN A 109 -10.96 1.14 13.02
N ARG A 110 -11.20 2.11 12.15
CA ARG A 110 -12.04 3.26 12.53
C ARG A 110 -13.53 2.95 12.46
N TRP A 111 -13.93 2.09 11.53
CA TRP A 111 -15.33 1.76 11.29
C TRP A 111 -15.76 0.44 11.92
N PHE A 112 -14.83 -0.49 12.11
CA PHE A 112 -15.08 -1.82 12.62
C PHE A 112 -14.25 -2.11 13.86
N ARG A 113 -14.63 -3.17 14.58
CA ARG A 113 -13.80 -3.69 15.67
C ARG A 113 -12.45 -4.18 15.13
N ASN A 114 -11.39 -3.98 15.90
CA ASN A 114 -10.01 -4.30 15.51
C ASN A 114 -9.85 -5.72 14.90
N ASN A 115 -10.53 -6.72 15.43
CA ASN A 115 -10.43 -8.09 14.91
C ASN A 115 -10.98 -8.20 13.49
N THR A 116 -12.14 -7.59 13.24
CA THR A 116 -12.80 -7.59 11.93
C THR A 116 -11.95 -6.82 10.92
N ALA A 117 -11.36 -5.70 11.34
CA ALA A 117 -10.49 -4.89 10.49
C ALA A 117 -9.24 -5.67 10.03
N ILE A 118 -8.58 -6.39 10.96
CA ILE A 118 -7.39 -7.19 10.63
C ILE A 118 -7.76 -8.33 9.67
N ILE A 119 -8.83 -9.08 9.95
CA ILE A 119 -9.26 -10.19 9.09
C ILE A 119 -9.63 -9.69 7.69
N ALA A 120 -10.43 -8.61 7.61
CA ALA A 120 -10.82 -8.03 6.33
C ALA A 120 -9.61 -7.54 5.53
N SER A 121 -8.62 -6.92 6.18
CA SER A 121 -7.38 -6.47 5.53
C SER A 121 -6.56 -7.65 5.02
N ILE A 122 -6.45 -8.74 5.78
CA ILE A 122 -5.75 -9.96 5.33
C ILE A 122 -6.45 -10.55 4.10
N ILE A 123 -7.78 -10.67 4.13
CA ILE A 123 -8.55 -11.19 2.98
C ILE A 123 -8.33 -10.30 1.75
N THR A 124 -8.34 -8.98 1.91
CA THR A 124 -8.12 -8.04 0.81
C THR A 124 -6.70 -8.19 0.23
N VAL A 125 -5.67 -8.25 1.09
CA VAL A 125 -4.27 -8.40 0.67
C VAL A 125 -4.02 -9.73 -0.03
N LEU A 126 -4.72 -10.80 0.37
CA LEU A 126 -4.63 -12.12 -0.26
C LEU A 126 -5.54 -12.28 -1.49
N SER A 127 -6.36 -11.28 -1.82
CA SER A 127 -7.21 -11.35 -3.01
C SER A 127 -6.38 -11.35 -4.29
N SER A 128 -6.84 -12.08 -5.29
CA SER A 128 -6.17 -12.16 -6.61
C SER A 128 -6.01 -10.78 -7.27
N SER A 129 -6.99 -9.90 -7.11
CA SER A 129 -6.94 -8.54 -7.64
C SER A 129 -5.82 -7.72 -7.00
N PHE A 130 -5.65 -7.81 -5.68
CA PHE A 130 -4.58 -7.12 -4.98
C PHE A 130 -3.21 -7.69 -5.38
N LEU A 131 -3.09 -9.02 -5.44
CA LEU A 131 -1.88 -9.70 -5.88
C LEU A 131 -1.47 -9.27 -7.28
N PHE A 132 -2.44 -9.18 -8.20
CA PHE A 132 -2.22 -8.69 -9.57
C PHE A 132 -1.70 -7.25 -9.59
N LEU A 133 -2.31 -6.32 -8.82
CA LEU A 133 -1.87 -4.94 -8.75
C LEU A 133 -0.43 -4.80 -8.21
N VAL A 134 -0.08 -5.58 -7.20
CA VAL A 134 1.25 -5.56 -6.58
C VAL A 134 2.30 -6.24 -7.46
N SER A 135 1.93 -7.23 -8.28
CA SER A 135 2.85 -7.94 -9.17
C SER A 135 3.19 -7.17 -10.44
N ASN A 136 2.40 -6.17 -10.80
CA ASN A 136 2.65 -5.32 -11.96
C ASN A 136 3.63 -4.18 -11.62
N GLY A 137 4.65 -4.00 -12.45
CA GLY A 137 5.59 -2.88 -12.38
C GLY A 137 5.03 -1.56 -12.95
N THR A 138 3.73 -1.33 -12.81
CA THR A 138 3.01 -0.16 -13.33
C THR A 138 2.38 0.64 -12.19
N PRO A 139 2.08 1.94 -12.39
CA PRO A 139 1.46 2.79 -11.37
C PRO A 139 0.00 2.46 -11.05
N LEU A 140 -0.58 1.40 -11.64
CA LEU A 140 -1.99 1.01 -11.44
C LEU A 140 -2.40 0.88 -9.96
N ILE A 141 -1.46 0.52 -9.09
CA ILE A 141 -1.71 0.41 -7.64
C ILE A 141 -2.08 1.75 -7.00
N MET A 142 -1.68 2.89 -7.62
CA MET A 142 -2.01 4.23 -7.13
C MET A 142 -3.50 4.52 -7.18
N ILE A 143 -4.23 3.92 -8.13
CA ILE A 143 -5.70 4.06 -8.27
C ILE A 143 -6.42 3.58 -6.99
N VAL A 144 -5.88 2.58 -6.29
CA VAL A 144 -6.46 2.07 -5.04
C VAL A 144 -5.82 2.73 -3.82
N PHE A 145 -4.55 3.08 -3.91
CA PHE A 145 -3.80 3.70 -2.81
C PHE A 145 -4.34 5.08 -2.44
N TRP A 146 -4.56 5.97 -3.42
CA TRP A 146 -5.05 7.33 -3.17
C TRP A 146 -6.41 7.38 -2.50
N PRO A 147 -7.46 6.70 -2.99
CA PRO A 147 -8.76 6.69 -2.31
C PRO A 147 -8.68 6.14 -0.88
N THR A 148 -7.89 5.09 -0.66
CA THR A 148 -7.72 4.51 0.69
C THR A 148 -7.05 5.49 1.64
N LEU A 149 -5.99 6.17 1.20
CA LEU A 149 -5.28 7.18 1.97
C LEU A 149 -6.19 8.39 2.28
N LEU A 150 -6.91 8.89 1.26
CA LEU A 150 -7.82 10.03 1.42
C LEU A 150 -8.97 9.72 2.37
N LEU A 151 -9.58 8.54 2.27
CA LEU A 151 -10.63 8.11 3.19
C LEU A 151 -10.11 8.01 4.63
N TRP A 152 -8.91 7.47 4.82
CA TRP A 152 -8.31 7.41 6.14
C TRP A 152 -8.01 8.80 6.70
N LEU A 153 -7.38 9.69 5.92
CA LEU A 153 -7.08 11.07 6.32
C LEU A 153 -8.38 11.85 6.59
N GLY A 154 -9.36 11.77 5.68
CA GLY A 154 -10.67 12.41 5.85
C GLY A 154 -11.37 11.97 7.13
N SER A 155 -11.31 10.66 7.45
CA SER A 155 -11.84 10.14 8.70
C SER A 155 -11.13 10.69 9.95
N LYS A 156 -9.85 11.07 9.85
CA LYS A 156 -9.09 11.72 10.94
C LYS A 156 -9.46 13.18 11.14
N VAL A 157 -9.74 13.89 10.04
CA VAL A 157 -10.13 15.31 10.08
C VAL A 157 -11.55 15.45 10.63
N GLN A 158 -12.49 14.64 10.14
CA GLN A 158 -13.91 14.74 10.51
C GLN A 158 -14.20 14.33 11.97
N GLY A 159 -13.38 13.50 12.59
CA GLY A 159 -13.63 12.97 13.93
C GLY A 159 -13.24 13.89 15.11
N LYS A 160 -12.85 15.15 14.85
CA LYS A 160 -12.44 16.11 15.90
C LYS A 160 -13.11 17.45 15.64
N GLU A 161 -13.67 18.06 16.70
CA GLU A 161 -14.24 19.42 16.65
C GLU A 161 -13.19 20.47 16.23
N HIS A 162 -11.92 20.25 16.59
CA HIS A 162 -10.77 21.03 16.14
C HIS A 162 -9.69 20.08 15.59
N PRO A 163 -9.70 19.74 14.31
CA PRO A 163 -8.63 18.95 13.72
C PRO A 163 -7.32 19.73 13.82
N ALA A 164 -6.25 19.07 14.27
CA ALA A 164 -4.94 19.70 14.26
C ALA A 164 -4.61 20.16 12.82
N PRO A 165 -4.15 21.41 12.61
CA PRO A 165 -3.96 21.99 11.27
C PRO A 165 -3.05 21.13 10.38
N ILE A 166 -2.14 20.39 10.98
CA ILE A 166 -1.26 19.42 10.31
C ILE A 166 -2.04 18.35 9.50
N TRP A 167 -3.13 17.79 10.05
CA TRP A 167 -3.91 16.76 9.35
C TRP A 167 -4.68 17.31 8.16
N SER A 168 -5.21 18.52 8.30
CA SER A 168 -5.88 19.23 7.20
C SER A 168 -4.91 19.57 6.08
N PHE A 169 -3.67 19.98 6.42
CA PHE A 169 -2.62 20.26 5.45
C PHE A 169 -2.16 18.99 4.70
N ILE A 170 -1.92 17.89 5.43
CA ILE A 170 -1.57 16.61 4.81
C ILE A 170 -2.70 16.11 3.89
N PHE A 171 -3.97 16.27 4.32
CA PHE A 171 -5.13 15.90 3.50
C PHE A 171 -5.20 16.73 2.22
N ALA A 172 -4.96 18.05 2.29
CA ALA A 172 -4.94 18.93 1.13
C ALA A 172 -3.83 18.55 0.14
N ILE A 173 -2.61 18.23 0.64
CA ILE A 173 -1.52 17.75 -0.21
C ILE A 173 -1.89 16.42 -0.87
N ALA A 174 -2.42 15.45 -0.11
CA ALA A 174 -2.83 14.16 -0.64
C ALA A 174 -3.92 14.30 -1.71
N LEU A 175 -4.86 15.24 -1.51
CA LEU A 175 -5.93 15.53 -2.47
C LEU A 175 -5.39 16.21 -3.74
N PHE A 176 -4.37 17.04 -3.61
CA PHE A 176 -3.71 17.68 -4.76
C PHE A 176 -2.93 16.68 -5.62
N LEU A 177 -2.36 15.64 -5.00
CA LEU A 177 -1.56 14.61 -5.67
C LEU A 177 -2.40 13.43 -6.19
N SER A 178 -3.66 13.30 -5.77
CA SER A 178 -4.56 12.21 -6.19
C SER A 178 -5.34 12.59 -7.46
#